data_06ae25ad10c22ac7a0f71159427126a1
#
_entry.id   06ae25ad10c22ac7a0f71159427126a1
#
_cell.length_a   1.000
_cell.length_b   1.000
_cell.length_c   1.000
_cell.angle_alpha   90.00
_cell.angle_beta   90.00
_cell.angle_gamma   90.00
#
_symmetry.space_group_name_H-M   'P 1'
#
loop_
_entity.id
_entity.type
_entity.pdbx_description
1 polymer ?
#
loop_
_entity_poly.entity_id
_entity_poly.type
_entity_poly.pdbx_seq_one_letter_code
_entity_poly.pdbx_strand_id
1 'polypeptide(L)'
;MKNILVTRIDDRLIHGQVVTAWIKQYPINKILIIDDELSRNKLMERIYKAAAPVGVEVMIMDQEHAEGFLKEPPLAKEHIMVLVKVPQVLERLLQSGVGFNKIILGGMGAKPGRKTFNKNVSANEDETECFRRIIDSGVEIYYQLVPSEKEVNIRKLLS
;
A
#
# COMPACT_ATOMS: atom_id res chain seq x y z
N MET A 1 -15.13 -10.10 1.28
CA MET A 1 -13.97 -9.23 1.30
C MET A 1 -14.34 -7.82 0.84
N LYS A 2 -13.72 -6.82 1.42
CA LYS A 2 -13.93 -5.44 0.99
C LYS A 2 -13.50 -5.22 -0.46
N ASN A 3 -14.03 -4.16 -1.07
CA ASN A 3 -13.69 -3.80 -2.45
C ASN A 3 -12.42 -2.93 -2.47
N ILE A 4 -11.29 -3.57 -2.71
CA ILE A 4 -9.98 -2.90 -2.77
C ILE A 4 -9.65 -2.63 -4.24
N LEU A 5 -9.58 -1.37 -4.62
CA LEU A 5 -9.26 -0.96 -5.99
C LEU A 5 -7.76 -0.82 -6.23
N VAL A 6 -7.02 -0.35 -5.24
CA VAL A 6 -5.58 -0.12 -5.35
C VAL A 6 -4.91 -0.56 -4.05
N THR A 7 -3.82 -1.31 -4.16
CA THR A 7 -2.97 -1.69 -3.04
C THR A 7 -1.56 -1.18 -3.34
N ARG A 8 -1.03 -0.32 -2.46
CA ARG A 8 0.20 0.41 -2.75
C ARG A 8 1.17 0.39 -1.57
N ILE A 9 2.43 0.12 -1.86
CA ILE A 9 3.55 0.24 -0.91
C ILE A 9 4.21 1.58 -1.17
N ASP A 10 4.14 2.49 -0.20
CA ASP A 10 4.81 3.78 -0.28
C ASP A 10 4.97 4.33 1.14
N ASP A 11 6.21 4.40 1.63
CA ASP A 11 6.45 4.81 3.02
C ASP A 11 6.21 6.30 3.29
N ARG A 12 5.91 7.07 2.25
CA ARG A 12 5.45 8.46 2.40
C ARG A 12 3.94 8.52 2.63
N LEU A 13 3.22 7.43 2.37
CA LEU A 13 1.77 7.28 2.55
C LEU A 13 0.98 8.33 1.74
N ILE A 14 0.24 9.22 2.40
CA ILE A 14 -0.48 10.28 1.70
C ILE A 14 0.47 11.46 1.51
N HIS A 15 0.85 11.72 0.26
CA HIS A 15 1.78 12.80 -0.05
C HIS A 15 1.49 13.41 -1.41
N GLY A 16 1.46 14.73 -1.45
CA GLY A 16 1.41 15.54 -2.66
C GLY A 16 0.42 15.08 -3.72
N GLN A 17 0.83 15.22 -4.97
CA GLN A 17 -0.01 14.92 -6.13
C GLN A 17 -0.14 13.42 -6.42
N VAL A 18 0.66 12.56 -5.79
CA VAL A 18 0.66 11.12 -6.09
C VAL A 18 -0.69 10.50 -5.73
N VAL A 19 -1.16 10.67 -4.49
CA VAL A 19 -2.45 10.11 -4.07
C VAL A 19 -3.59 10.71 -4.90
N THR A 20 -3.55 12.01 -5.16
CA THR A 20 -4.55 12.68 -5.99
C THR A 20 -4.62 12.08 -7.40
N ALA A 21 -3.47 11.75 -8.00
CA ALA A 21 -3.43 11.13 -9.32
C ALA A 21 -4.13 9.76 -9.33
N TRP A 22 -3.94 8.95 -8.30
CA TRP A 22 -4.60 7.65 -8.17
C TRP A 22 -6.11 7.79 -7.97
N ILE A 23 -6.53 8.77 -7.16
CA ILE A 23 -7.95 9.03 -6.90
C ILE A 23 -8.68 9.54 -8.16
N LYS A 24 -7.99 10.30 -9.01
CA LYS A 24 -8.57 10.74 -10.28
C LYS A 24 -8.76 9.59 -11.27
N GLN A 25 -7.88 8.60 -11.24
CA GLN A 25 -7.93 7.46 -12.15
C GLN A 25 -8.92 6.38 -11.71
N TYR A 26 -9.09 6.21 -10.40
CA TYR A 26 -9.97 5.19 -9.82
C TYR A 26 -10.97 5.85 -8.88
N PRO A 27 -12.21 5.36 -8.80
CA PRO A 27 -13.24 5.97 -7.94
C PRO A 27 -13.03 5.64 -6.45
N ILE A 28 -11.84 5.93 -5.94
CA ILE A 28 -11.48 5.69 -4.55
C ILE A 28 -12.15 6.72 -3.65
N ASN A 29 -12.84 6.28 -2.62
CA ASN A 29 -13.46 7.16 -1.64
C ASN A 29 -13.02 6.85 -0.20
N LYS A 30 -12.14 5.86 -0.03
CA LYS A 30 -11.62 5.50 1.28
C LYS A 30 -10.15 5.07 1.15
N ILE A 31 -9.30 5.62 2.00
CA ILE A 31 -7.89 5.22 2.09
C ILE A 31 -7.70 4.52 3.44
N LEU A 32 -7.23 3.28 3.39
CA LEU A 32 -6.87 2.53 4.58
C LEU A 32 -5.34 2.45 4.69
N ILE A 33 -4.80 3.14 5.67
CA ILE A 33 -3.39 3.04 6.04
C ILE A 33 -3.27 1.91 7.07
N ILE A 34 -2.41 0.94 6.80
CA ILE A 34 -2.18 -0.18 7.70
C ILE A 34 -0.78 -0.08 8.27
N ASP A 35 -0.68 0.29 9.55
CA ASP A 35 0.60 0.50 10.21
C ASP A 35 0.40 0.46 11.72
N ASP A 36 1.06 -0.48 12.39
CA ASP A 36 0.88 -0.70 13.83
C ASP A 36 1.28 0.53 14.66
N GLU A 37 2.40 1.16 14.32
CA GLU A 37 2.89 2.33 15.05
C GLU A 37 1.97 3.53 14.86
N LEU A 38 1.60 3.83 13.62
CA LEU A 38 0.71 4.96 13.31
C LEU A 38 -0.68 4.79 13.93
N SER A 39 -1.16 3.56 14.05
CA SER A 39 -2.48 3.31 14.63
C SER A 39 -2.55 3.72 16.11
N ARG A 40 -1.40 3.86 16.75
CA ARG A 40 -1.30 4.31 18.15
C ARG A 40 -0.88 5.77 18.28
N ASN A 41 -0.71 6.49 17.17
CA ASN A 41 -0.24 7.87 17.15
C ASN A 41 -1.37 8.81 16.74
N LYS A 42 -2.10 9.36 17.72
CA LYS A 42 -3.27 10.21 17.45
C LYS A 42 -2.93 11.51 16.73
N LEU A 43 -1.74 12.07 16.95
CA LEU A 43 -1.31 13.26 16.23
C LEU A 43 -1.13 12.98 14.73
N MET A 44 -0.44 11.92 14.40
CA MET A 44 -0.23 11.54 13.00
C MET A 44 -1.54 11.14 12.34
N GLU A 45 -2.44 10.49 13.06
CA GLU A 45 -3.78 10.18 12.54
C GLU A 45 -4.51 11.46 12.11
N ARG A 46 -4.48 12.50 12.94
CA ARG A 46 -5.09 13.79 12.60
C ARG A 46 -4.44 14.41 11.36
N ILE A 47 -3.12 14.34 11.28
CA ILE A 47 -2.37 14.90 10.15
C ILE A 47 -2.76 14.20 8.85
N TYR A 48 -2.80 12.87 8.83
CA TYR A 48 -3.19 12.13 7.62
C TYR A 48 -4.67 12.33 7.26
N LYS A 49 -5.56 12.36 8.25
CA LYS A 49 -6.97 12.64 7.99
C LYS A 49 -7.19 14.03 7.42
N ALA A 50 -6.42 15.02 7.91
CA ALA A 50 -6.49 16.40 7.39
C ALA A 50 -5.90 16.52 5.98
N ALA A 51 -4.99 15.64 5.60
CA ALA A 51 -4.37 15.62 4.28
C ALA A 51 -5.23 14.91 3.23
N ALA A 52 -6.35 14.31 3.63
CA ALA A 52 -7.22 13.58 2.73
C ALA A 52 -7.81 14.51 1.67
N PRO A 53 -7.82 14.08 0.40
CA PRO A 53 -8.55 14.84 -0.63
C PRO A 53 -10.04 14.93 -0.32
N VAL A 54 -10.70 15.93 -0.88
CA VAL A 54 -12.14 16.12 -0.69
C VAL A 54 -12.90 14.86 -1.14
N GLY A 55 -13.83 14.40 -0.31
CA GLY A 55 -14.65 13.24 -0.60
C GLY A 55 -13.99 11.90 -0.29
N VAL A 56 -12.81 11.91 0.33
CA VAL A 56 -12.07 10.70 0.68
C VAL A 56 -11.90 10.60 2.19
N GLU A 57 -12.36 9.51 2.76
CA GLU A 57 -12.16 9.20 4.19
C GLU A 57 -10.83 8.47 4.38
N VAL A 58 -10.06 8.86 5.37
CA VAL A 58 -8.82 8.18 5.75
C VAL A 58 -9.03 7.41 7.05
N MET A 59 -8.67 6.13 7.02
CA MET A 59 -8.69 5.26 8.19
C MET A 59 -7.28 4.75 8.43
N ILE A 60 -6.87 4.64 9.69
CA ILE A 60 -5.59 4.06 10.08
C ILE A 60 -5.87 2.88 11.02
N MET A 61 -5.38 1.71 10.67
CA MET A 61 -5.56 0.50 11.47
C MET A 61 -4.24 -0.22 11.67
N ASP A 62 -4.12 -0.91 12.78
CA ASP A 62 -3.05 -1.89 12.94
C ASP A 62 -3.34 -3.12 12.05
N GLN A 63 -2.38 -4.01 11.93
CA GLN A 63 -2.50 -5.17 11.04
C GLN A 63 -3.62 -6.11 11.46
N GLU A 64 -3.81 -6.32 12.75
CA GLU A 64 -4.86 -7.22 13.28
C GLU A 64 -6.26 -6.69 12.95
N HIS A 65 -6.52 -5.41 13.23
CA HIS A 65 -7.82 -4.79 12.93
C HIS A 65 -8.06 -4.70 11.42
N ALA A 66 -7.02 -4.41 10.65
CA ALA A 66 -7.13 -4.35 9.20
C ALA A 66 -7.49 -5.71 8.60
N GLU A 67 -6.93 -6.79 9.12
CA GLU A 67 -7.28 -8.14 8.70
C GLU A 67 -8.78 -8.40 8.86
N GLY A 68 -9.32 -8.12 10.04
CA GLY A 68 -10.75 -8.29 10.30
C GLY A 68 -11.62 -7.41 9.41
N PHE A 69 -11.25 -6.14 9.29
CA PHE A 69 -11.99 -5.19 8.45
C PHE A 69 -12.02 -5.62 6.98
N LEU A 70 -10.87 -5.96 6.42
CA LEU A 70 -10.77 -6.30 4.99
C LEU A 70 -11.52 -7.58 4.62
N LYS A 71 -11.73 -8.48 5.57
CA LYS A 71 -12.49 -9.70 5.36
C LYS A 71 -13.99 -9.50 5.44
N GLU A 72 -14.48 -8.37 5.93
CA GLU A 72 -15.91 -8.07 5.99
C GLU A 72 -16.51 -8.01 4.59
N PRO A 73 -17.84 -8.21 4.47
CA PRO A 73 -18.50 -8.10 3.17
C PRO A 73 -18.30 -6.71 2.54
N PRO A 74 -18.27 -6.63 1.20
CA PRO A 74 -18.14 -5.34 0.54
C PRO A 74 -19.40 -4.49 0.73
N LEU A 75 -19.22 -3.17 0.84
CA LEU A 75 -20.31 -2.21 0.81
C LEU A 75 -20.40 -1.61 -0.58
N ALA A 76 -21.61 -1.43 -1.09
CA ALA A 76 -21.85 -1.06 -2.50
C ALA A 76 -21.11 0.19 -2.98
N LYS A 77 -20.94 1.18 -2.11
CA LYS A 77 -20.30 2.45 -2.47
C LYS A 77 -18.94 2.65 -1.80
N GLU A 78 -18.35 1.58 -1.29
CA GLU A 78 -17.05 1.66 -0.62
C GLU A 78 -15.97 1.17 -1.57
N HIS A 79 -15.06 2.07 -1.94
CA HIS A 79 -13.95 1.79 -2.85
C HIS A 79 -12.65 2.17 -2.16
N ILE A 80 -11.84 1.17 -1.84
CA ILE A 80 -10.71 1.31 -0.92
C ILE A 80 -9.38 1.32 -1.65
N MET A 81 -8.51 2.25 -1.25
CA MET A 81 -7.08 2.20 -1.52
C MET A 81 -6.37 1.81 -0.25
N VAL A 82 -5.59 0.74 -0.31
CA VAL A 82 -4.76 0.29 0.81
C VAL A 82 -3.36 0.87 0.65
N LEU A 83 -2.86 1.52 1.71
CA LEU A 83 -1.51 2.08 1.76
C LEU A 83 -0.73 1.44 2.91
N VAL A 84 0.46 0.95 2.60
CA VAL A 84 1.39 0.40 3.59
C VAL A 84 2.79 0.93 3.34
N LYS A 85 3.64 0.92 4.37
CA LYS A 85 5.03 1.39 4.26
C LYS A 85 5.98 0.32 3.74
N VAL A 86 5.69 -0.94 4.02
CA VAL A 86 6.60 -2.06 3.75
C VAL A 86 5.82 -3.28 3.26
N PRO A 87 6.47 -4.17 2.48
CA PRO A 87 5.79 -5.34 1.92
C PRO A 87 5.37 -6.38 2.96
N GLN A 88 6.05 -6.45 4.10
CA GLN A 88 5.75 -7.45 5.13
C GLN A 88 4.31 -7.36 5.64
N VAL A 89 3.75 -6.15 5.67
CA VAL A 89 2.35 -5.94 6.07
C VAL A 89 1.40 -6.65 5.11
N LEU A 90 1.67 -6.53 3.82
CA LEU A 90 0.85 -7.18 2.80
C LEU A 90 1.02 -8.70 2.80
N GLU A 91 2.25 -9.17 3.01
CA GLU A 91 2.51 -10.60 3.11
C GLU A 91 1.71 -11.23 4.25
N ARG A 92 1.72 -10.58 5.41
CA ARG A 92 0.94 -11.06 6.57
C ARG A 92 -0.56 -11.14 6.23
N LEU A 93 -1.11 -10.13 5.57
CA LEU A 93 -2.51 -10.12 5.19
C LEU A 93 -2.83 -11.22 4.17
N LEU A 94 -1.95 -11.43 3.19
CA LEU A 94 -2.10 -12.54 2.24
C LEU A 94 -2.11 -13.89 2.95
N GLN A 95 -1.22 -14.09 3.90
CA GLN A 95 -1.16 -15.33 4.69
C GLN A 95 -2.42 -15.54 5.54
N SER A 96 -3.09 -14.46 5.91
CA SER A 96 -4.34 -14.54 6.68
C SER A 96 -5.58 -14.75 5.82
N GLY A 97 -5.44 -14.73 4.49
CA GLY A 97 -6.53 -14.95 3.56
C GLY A 97 -7.09 -13.69 2.89
N VAL A 98 -6.51 -12.53 3.14
CA VAL A 98 -6.88 -11.31 2.40
C VAL A 98 -6.26 -11.37 1.01
N GLY A 99 -7.05 -11.16 -0.05
CA GLY A 99 -6.57 -11.20 -1.43
C GLY A 99 -6.29 -9.80 -1.98
N PHE A 100 -5.24 -9.69 -2.78
CA PHE A 100 -4.94 -8.48 -3.55
C PHE A 100 -4.79 -8.87 -5.02
N ASN A 101 -5.38 -8.08 -5.93
CA ASN A 101 -5.28 -8.37 -7.36
C ASN A 101 -3.86 -8.14 -7.88
N LYS A 102 -3.29 -7.00 -7.50
CA LYS A 102 -1.88 -6.68 -7.74
C LYS A 102 -1.44 -5.66 -6.72
N ILE A 103 -0.15 -5.55 -6.54
CA ILE A 103 0.45 -4.59 -5.61
C ILE A 103 1.26 -3.58 -6.42
N ILE A 104 1.13 -2.31 -6.07
CA ILE A 104 1.89 -1.22 -6.68
C ILE A 104 2.95 -0.76 -5.69
N LEU A 105 4.19 -0.81 -6.14
CA LEU A 105 5.34 -0.32 -5.38
C LEU A 105 5.64 1.10 -5.82
N GLY A 106 5.45 2.07 -4.94
CA GLY A 106 5.60 3.48 -5.27
C GLY A 106 6.84 4.12 -4.70
N GLY A 107 7.17 3.80 -3.46
CA GLY A 107 8.33 4.39 -2.81
C GLY A 107 8.70 3.72 -1.50
N MET A 108 10.00 3.57 -1.29
CA MET A 108 10.59 3.14 -0.03
C MET A 108 11.90 3.90 0.11
N GLY A 109 11.96 4.78 1.09
CA GLY A 109 13.09 5.70 1.27
C GLY A 109 14.37 5.01 1.73
N ALA A 110 15.49 5.70 1.54
CA ALA A 110 16.78 5.23 2.01
C ALA A 110 16.78 5.15 3.55
N LYS A 111 17.29 4.07 4.07
CA LYS A 111 17.48 3.81 5.50
C LYS A 111 18.73 2.97 5.69
N PRO A 112 19.32 2.95 6.90
CA PRO A 112 20.40 2.00 7.19
C PRO A 112 19.97 0.57 6.86
N GLY A 113 20.80 -0.14 6.11
CA GLY A 113 20.52 -1.51 5.68
C GLY A 113 19.77 -1.64 4.37
N ARG A 114 19.19 -0.57 3.85
CA ARG A 114 18.56 -0.58 2.53
C ARG A 114 19.55 -0.17 1.45
N LYS A 115 19.42 -0.84 0.29
CA LYS A 115 20.19 -0.52 -0.93
C LYS A 115 19.22 -0.07 -2.01
N THR A 116 19.67 0.74 -2.94
CA THR A 116 18.87 1.16 -4.08
C THR A 116 18.36 -0.07 -4.85
N PHE A 117 17.06 -0.16 -5.00
CA PHE A 117 16.39 -1.25 -5.73
C PHE A 117 15.90 -0.76 -7.08
N ASN A 118 15.26 0.37 -7.11
CA ASN A 118 14.81 1.08 -8.32
C ASN A 118 14.62 2.55 -7.91
N LYS A 119 14.48 3.43 -8.84
CA LYS A 119 14.28 4.89 -8.68
C LYS A 119 13.99 5.37 -7.24
N ASN A 120 12.70 5.37 -6.84
CA ASN A 120 12.26 5.85 -5.52
C ASN A 120 12.24 4.74 -4.47
N VAL A 121 12.83 3.59 -4.76
CA VAL A 121 12.77 2.43 -3.89
C VAL A 121 14.14 1.96 -3.48
N SER A 122 14.37 1.98 -2.17
CA SER A 122 15.49 1.28 -1.55
C SER A 122 14.91 0.17 -0.70
N ALA A 123 15.56 -0.99 -0.69
CA ALA A 123 15.07 -2.16 0.03
C ALA A 123 16.22 -2.91 0.69
N ASN A 124 15.96 -3.47 1.87
CA ASN A 124 16.89 -4.38 2.52
C ASN A 124 16.65 -5.81 2.02
N GLU A 125 17.49 -6.74 2.48
CA GLU A 125 17.40 -8.14 2.06
C GLU A 125 16.06 -8.76 2.45
N ASP A 126 15.58 -8.52 3.67
CA ASP A 126 14.31 -9.06 4.15
C ASP A 126 13.13 -8.56 3.29
N GLU A 127 13.16 -7.29 2.94
CA GLU A 127 12.11 -6.70 2.08
C GLU A 127 12.16 -7.28 0.67
N THR A 128 13.36 -7.46 0.12
CA THR A 128 13.54 -8.04 -1.20
C THR A 128 13.08 -9.50 -1.23
N GLU A 129 13.40 -10.28 -0.22
CA GLU A 129 12.92 -11.66 -0.10
C GLU A 129 11.41 -11.72 0.10
N CYS A 130 10.84 -10.74 0.81
CA CYS A 130 9.40 -10.61 0.96
C CYS A 130 8.71 -10.37 -0.40
N PHE A 131 9.28 -9.51 -1.25
CA PHE A 131 8.78 -9.33 -2.61
C PHE A 131 8.74 -10.66 -3.37
N ARG A 132 9.81 -11.46 -3.29
CA ARG A 132 9.87 -12.76 -3.96
C ARG A 132 8.78 -13.70 -3.47
N ARG A 133 8.59 -13.79 -2.16
CA ARG A 133 7.56 -14.67 -1.59
C ARG A 133 6.14 -14.25 -2.00
N ILE A 134 5.87 -12.95 -2.04
CA ILE A 134 4.57 -12.44 -2.49
C ILE A 134 4.33 -12.82 -3.94
N ILE A 135 5.32 -12.60 -4.81
CA ILE A 135 5.22 -12.95 -6.23
C ILE A 135 5.04 -14.44 -6.40
N ASP A 136 5.79 -15.25 -5.67
CA ASP A 136 5.69 -16.70 -5.72
C ASP A 136 4.31 -17.21 -5.26
N SER A 137 3.63 -16.45 -4.41
CA SER A 137 2.26 -16.79 -3.98
C SER A 137 1.20 -16.46 -5.02
N GLY A 138 1.56 -15.82 -6.14
CA GLY A 138 0.66 -15.52 -7.24
C GLY A 138 0.23 -14.07 -7.36
N VAL A 139 0.79 -13.15 -6.56
CA VAL A 139 0.43 -11.73 -6.62
C VAL A 139 1.56 -10.94 -7.26
N GLU A 140 1.26 -10.30 -8.40
CA GLU A 140 2.25 -9.48 -9.10
C GLU A 140 2.48 -8.14 -8.40
N ILE A 141 3.72 -7.68 -8.43
CA ILE A 141 4.12 -6.37 -7.90
C ILE A 141 4.70 -5.54 -9.04
N TYR A 142 4.15 -4.34 -9.22
CA TYR A 142 4.60 -3.41 -10.26
C TYR A 142 5.12 -2.13 -9.64
N TYR A 143 6.28 -1.67 -10.11
CA TYR A 143 6.75 -0.33 -9.77
C TYR A 143 6.00 0.68 -10.65
N GLN A 144 5.36 1.65 -10.01
CA GLN A 144 4.62 2.70 -10.71
C GLN A 144 4.37 3.87 -9.75
N LEU A 145 4.85 5.05 -10.09
CA LEU A 145 4.64 6.22 -9.22
C LEU A 145 3.21 6.75 -9.35
N VAL A 146 2.79 7.03 -10.57
CA VAL A 146 1.45 7.55 -10.87
C VAL A 146 0.83 6.76 -12.02
N PRO A 147 -0.52 6.76 -12.17
CA PRO A 147 -1.18 5.94 -13.19
C PRO A 147 -0.79 6.26 -14.63
N SER A 148 -0.33 7.48 -14.91
CA SER A 148 0.10 7.89 -16.25
C SER A 148 1.47 7.34 -16.65
N GLU A 149 2.25 6.84 -15.70
CA GLU A 149 3.53 6.23 -15.98
C GLU A 149 3.35 4.76 -16.33
N LYS A 150 4.28 4.23 -17.13
CA LYS A 150 4.30 2.81 -17.45
C LYS A 150 4.66 2.01 -16.19
N GLU A 151 3.88 0.99 -15.88
CA GLU A 151 4.22 0.08 -14.80
C GLU A 151 5.35 -0.87 -15.19
N VAL A 152 6.23 -1.15 -14.23
CA VAL A 152 7.37 -2.05 -14.41
C VAL A 152 7.21 -3.23 -13.47
N ASN A 153 7.08 -4.44 -14.02
CA ASN A 153 7.00 -5.64 -13.20
C ASN A 153 8.34 -5.83 -12.47
N ILE A 154 8.33 -5.88 -11.14
CA ILE A 154 9.57 -5.94 -10.38
C ILE A 154 10.29 -7.29 -10.46
N ARG A 155 9.69 -8.32 -11.06
CA ARG A 155 10.39 -9.59 -11.34
C ARG A 155 11.68 -9.34 -12.13
N LYS A 156 11.67 -8.33 -13.00
CA LYS A 156 12.84 -7.95 -13.80
C LYS A 156 13.97 -7.39 -12.95
N LEU A 157 13.67 -6.93 -11.74
CA LEU A 157 14.64 -6.34 -10.83
C LEU A 157 15.12 -7.32 -9.77
N LEU A 158 14.47 -8.47 -9.66
CA LEU A 158 14.79 -9.54 -8.73
C LEU A 158 15.61 -10.58 -9.48
N SER A 159 16.89 -10.55 -9.31
CA SER A 159 17.78 -11.51 -9.95
C SER A 159 18.14 -12.67 -9.06
#